data_d11d906d1ac13e4a9976f62307aa5148
#
_entry.id   d11d906d1ac13e4a9976f62307aa5148
#
_cell.length_a   1.000
_cell.length_b   1.000
_cell.length_c   1.000
_cell.angle_alpha   90.00
_cell.angle_beta   90.00
_cell.angle_gamma   90.00
#
_symmetry.space_group_name_H-M   'P 1'
#
loop_
_entity.id
_entity.type
_entity.pdbx_description
1 polymer ?
#
loop_
_entity_poly.entity_id
_entity_poly.type
_entity_poly.pdbx_seq_one_letter_code
_entity_poly.pdbx_strand_id
1 'polypeptide(L)'
;MLTLAGELEQRLVGLTNEHRTRVGLRPLTREAALSAAARRHSEDMLRRRFFAHVNPDGQTPASRVARIPGLVAGDVGENIWMWSGASRPPSDALVAQAVAEWIASPSHRENILRPGYTRLGVGASADATEVRLTELFVE
;
A
#
# COMPACT_ATOMS: atom_id res chain seq x y z
N MET A 1 9.47 19.84 -1.11
CA MET A 1 10.27 18.61 -1.38
C MET A 1 9.61 17.42 -0.68
N LEU A 2 9.45 16.30 -1.37
CA LEU A 2 8.89 15.10 -0.78
C LEU A 2 9.92 14.42 0.13
N THR A 3 9.43 13.84 1.23
CA THR A 3 10.20 12.87 2.02
C THR A 3 10.39 11.59 1.20
N LEU A 4 11.29 10.72 1.64
CA LEU A 4 11.44 9.39 1.01
C LEU A 4 10.12 8.63 1.03
N ALA A 5 9.45 8.58 2.17
CA ALA A 5 8.15 7.90 2.28
C ALA A 5 7.14 8.51 1.30
N GLY A 6 7.05 9.83 1.25
CA GLY A 6 6.15 10.52 0.32
C GLY A 6 6.46 10.23 -1.14
N GLU A 7 7.72 10.15 -1.49
CA GLU A 7 8.16 9.80 -2.85
C GLU A 7 7.75 8.37 -3.21
N LEU A 8 7.99 7.43 -2.32
CA LEU A 8 7.58 6.03 -2.52
C LEU A 8 6.07 5.91 -2.68
N GLU A 9 5.31 6.61 -1.83
CA GLU A 9 3.85 6.61 -1.88
C GLU A 9 3.32 7.16 -3.19
N GLN A 10 3.86 8.29 -3.64
CA GLN A 10 3.43 8.91 -4.90
C GLN A 10 3.67 7.98 -6.10
N ARG A 11 4.83 7.34 -6.15
CA ARG A 11 5.16 6.39 -7.21
C ARG A 11 4.28 5.15 -7.18
N LEU A 12 3.92 4.67 -5.99
CA LEU A 12 3.01 3.55 -5.81
C LEU A 12 1.64 3.84 -6.41
N VAL A 13 1.06 4.99 -6.12
CA VAL A 13 -0.23 5.40 -6.69
C VAL A 13 -0.16 5.42 -8.22
N GLY A 14 0.88 6.04 -8.76
CA GLY A 14 1.04 6.16 -10.22
C GLY A 14 1.14 4.81 -10.90
N LEU A 15 1.97 3.92 -10.38
CA LEU A 15 2.21 2.62 -11.01
C LEU A 15 1.02 1.67 -10.86
N THR A 16 0.37 1.69 -9.70
CA THR A 16 -0.86 0.91 -9.48
C THR A 16 -1.94 1.32 -10.48
N ASN A 17 -2.17 2.62 -10.63
CA ASN A 17 -3.16 3.12 -11.57
C ASN A 17 -2.77 2.90 -13.03
N GLU A 18 -1.48 2.90 -13.34
CA GLU A 18 -1.01 2.55 -14.68
C GLU A 18 -1.42 1.13 -15.05
N HIS A 19 -1.26 0.17 -14.16
CA HIS A 19 -1.71 -1.21 -14.38
C HIS A 19 -3.22 -1.29 -14.58
N ARG A 20 -3.99 -0.55 -13.80
CA ARG A 20 -5.45 -0.53 -13.93
C ARG A 20 -5.89 0.03 -15.28
N THR A 21 -5.36 1.17 -15.67
CA THR A 21 -5.77 1.82 -16.94
C THR A 21 -5.36 1.01 -18.16
N ARG A 22 -4.27 0.28 -18.11
CA ARG A 22 -3.84 -0.62 -19.20
C ARG A 22 -4.86 -1.71 -19.53
N VAL A 23 -5.63 -2.14 -18.53
CA VAL A 23 -6.68 -3.16 -18.72
C VAL A 23 -8.09 -2.56 -18.76
N GLY A 24 -8.20 -1.24 -18.92
CA GLY A 24 -9.48 -0.56 -19.07
C GLY A 24 -10.22 -0.26 -17.78
N LEU A 25 -9.57 -0.38 -16.62
CA LEU A 25 -10.17 -0.04 -15.34
C LEU A 25 -9.96 1.43 -15.00
N ARG A 26 -10.91 2.01 -14.26
CA ARG A 26 -10.77 3.37 -13.74
C ARG A 26 -9.60 3.45 -12.76
N PRO A 27 -8.82 4.54 -12.78
CA PRO A 27 -7.82 4.75 -11.74
C PRO A 27 -8.51 4.89 -10.38
N LEU A 28 -7.82 4.41 -9.35
CA LEU A 28 -8.27 4.57 -7.97
C LEU A 28 -8.01 6.01 -7.52
N THR A 29 -8.94 6.56 -6.75
CA THR A 29 -8.77 7.88 -6.13
C THR A 29 -7.98 7.73 -4.83
N ARG A 30 -6.82 8.37 -4.75
CA ARG A 30 -6.03 8.39 -3.53
C ARG A 30 -6.76 9.23 -2.48
N GLU A 31 -6.96 8.67 -1.29
CA GLU A 31 -7.54 9.38 -0.16
C GLU A 31 -6.54 9.56 0.97
N ALA A 32 -6.47 10.79 1.52
CA ALA A 32 -5.52 11.12 2.56
C ALA A 32 -5.72 10.31 3.84
N ALA A 33 -6.97 10.08 4.24
CA ALA A 33 -7.27 9.32 5.46
C ALA A 33 -6.91 7.84 5.32
N LEU A 34 -7.14 7.25 4.14
CA LEU A 34 -6.72 5.87 3.85
C LEU A 34 -5.21 5.77 3.79
N SER A 35 -4.55 6.75 3.19
CA SER A 35 -3.08 6.79 3.13
C SER A 35 -2.46 6.93 4.52
N ALA A 36 -3.07 7.73 5.39
CA ALA A 36 -2.62 7.84 6.78
C ALA A 36 -2.73 6.48 7.51
N ALA A 37 -3.81 5.75 7.31
CA ALA A 37 -3.98 4.41 7.89
C ALA A 37 -2.94 3.42 7.34
N ALA A 38 -2.70 3.44 6.04
CA ALA A 38 -1.70 2.60 5.38
C ALA A 38 -0.29 2.93 5.90
N ARG A 39 0.03 4.21 6.04
CA ARG A 39 1.33 4.65 6.56
C ARG A 39 1.55 4.19 8.01
N ARG A 40 0.51 4.33 8.85
CA ARG A 40 0.60 3.84 10.24
C ARG A 40 0.88 2.34 10.29
N HIS A 41 0.29 1.55 9.39
CA HIS A 41 0.56 0.12 9.33
C HIS A 41 2.00 -0.17 8.88
N SER A 42 2.50 0.52 7.87
CA SER A 42 3.90 0.37 7.43
C SER A 42 4.88 0.78 8.54
N GLU A 43 4.61 1.88 9.22
CA GLU A 43 5.40 2.33 10.37
C GLU A 43 5.37 1.31 11.51
N ASP A 44 4.21 0.72 11.78
CA ASP A 44 4.04 -0.28 12.81
C ASP A 44 4.80 -1.57 12.48
N MET A 45 4.69 -2.05 11.24
CA MET A 45 5.45 -3.21 10.78
C MET A 45 6.95 -3.01 10.94
N LEU A 46 7.45 -1.84 10.58
CA LEU A 46 8.87 -1.52 10.70
C LEU A 46 9.31 -1.40 12.15
N ARG A 47 8.55 -0.66 12.97
CA ARG A 47 8.89 -0.41 14.37
C ARG A 47 8.84 -1.67 15.22
N ARG A 48 7.77 -2.48 15.07
CA ARG A 48 7.57 -3.68 15.87
C ARG A 48 8.10 -4.95 15.21
N ARG A 49 8.75 -4.82 14.07
CA ARG A 49 9.44 -5.92 13.38
C ARG A 49 8.53 -7.09 13.04
N PHE A 50 7.44 -6.82 12.34
CA PHE A 50 6.57 -7.85 11.80
C PHE A 50 6.22 -7.54 10.34
N PHE A 51 5.71 -8.56 9.64
CA PHE A 51 5.22 -8.42 8.28
C PHE A 51 3.95 -9.26 8.13
N ALA A 52 2.80 -8.64 8.31
CA ALA A 52 1.50 -9.30 8.27
C ALA A 52 0.39 -8.28 8.10
N HIS A 53 -0.75 -8.74 7.59
CA HIS A 53 -1.97 -7.93 7.49
C HIS A 53 -2.55 -7.62 8.87
N VAL A 54 -2.55 -8.62 9.76
CA VAL A 54 -3.02 -8.45 11.13
C VAL A 54 -1.85 -8.05 12.01
N ASN A 55 -1.98 -6.93 12.72
CA ASN A 55 -0.91 -6.45 13.59
C ASN A 55 -0.92 -7.19 14.94
N PRO A 56 0.11 -7.01 15.80
CA PRO A 56 0.16 -7.69 17.09
C PRO A 56 -1.00 -7.40 18.03
N ASP A 57 -1.75 -6.32 17.80
CA ASP A 57 -2.93 -5.95 18.60
C ASP A 57 -4.22 -6.55 18.04
N GLY A 58 -4.12 -7.38 17.00
CA GLY A 58 -5.28 -8.03 16.39
C GLY A 58 -6.06 -7.17 15.40
N GLN A 59 -5.54 -6.01 15.03
CA GLN A 59 -6.21 -5.16 14.05
C GLN A 59 -6.01 -5.71 12.65
N THR A 60 -7.11 -5.83 11.91
CA THR A 60 -7.14 -6.27 10.50
C THR A 60 -7.19 -5.05 9.58
N PRO A 61 -6.93 -5.21 8.27
CA PRO A 61 -7.12 -4.11 7.32
C PRO A 61 -8.54 -3.51 7.40
N ALA A 62 -9.55 -4.35 7.45
CA ALA A 62 -10.94 -3.87 7.57
C ALA A 62 -11.18 -3.10 8.87
N SER A 63 -10.64 -3.56 10.00
CA SER A 63 -10.81 -2.87 11.28
C SER A 63 -10.07 -1.54 11.32
N ARG A 64 -8.91 -1.45 10.67
CA ARG A 64 -8.17 -0.18 10.58
C ARG A 64 -8.91 0.85 9.72
N VAL A 65 -9.53 0.41 8.63
CA VAL A 65 -10.35 1.27 7.78
C VAL A 65 -11.63 1.70 8.51
N ALA A 66 -12.25 0.79 9.25
CA ALA A 66 -13.48 1.08 10.01
C ALA A 66 -13.28 2.16 11.08
N ARG A 67 -12.06 2.38 11.53
CA ARG A 67 -11.73 3.42 12.52
C ARG A 67 -11.60 4.82 11.94
N ILE A 68 -11.63 4.96 10.61
CA ILE A 68 -11.53 6.25 9.95
C ILE A 68 -12.87 6.97 10.07
N PRO A 69 -12.94 8.13 10.78
CA PRO A 69 -14.22 8.84 10.95
C PRO A 69 -14.80 9.28 9.61
N GLY A 70 -16.08 9.05 9.41
CA GLY A 70 -16.82 9.50 8.23
C GLY A 70 -16.55 8.69 6.95
N LEU A 71 -15.69 7.69 6.99
CA LEU A 71 -15.45 6.83 5.83
C LEU A 71 -16.46 5.68 5.81
N VAL A 72 -17.25 5.61 4.75
CA VAL A 72 -18.15 4.48 4.50
C VAL A 72 -17.41 3.56 3.52
N ALA A 73 -17.17 2.33 3.94
CA ALA A 73 -16.45 1.36 3.16
C ALA A 73 -17.31 0.13 2.89
N GLY A 74 -17.27 -0.37 1.65
CA GLY A 74 -17.70 -1.71 1.32
C GLY A 74 -16.53 -2.68 1.57
N ASP A 75 -16.17 -3.45 0.55
CA ASP A 75 -15.05 -4.37 0.67
C ASP A 75 -13.71 -3.63 0.85
N VAL A 76 -12.82 -4.24 1.59
CA VAL A 76 -11.48 -3.72 1.87
C VAL A 76 -10.46 -4.79 1.48
N GLY A 77 -9.42 -4.37 0.77
CA GLY A 77 -8.28 -5.22 0.47
C GLY A 77 -6.97 -4.55 0.88
N GLU A 78 -5.93 -5.35 0.97
CA GLU A 78 -4.61 -4.81 1.32
C GLU A 78 -3.51 -5.61 0.62
N ASN A 79 -2.54 -4.89 0.07
CA ASN A 79 -1.26 -5.45 -0.36
C ASN A 79 -0.17 -4.89 0.55
N ILE A 80 0.73 -5.74 0.99
CA ILE A 80 1.90 -5.31 1.76
C ILE A 80 3.17 -5.85 1.10
N TRP A 81 4.28 -5.14 1.30
CA TRP A 81 5.57 -5.52 0.75
C TRP A 81 6.70 -5.06 1.66
N MET A 82 7.79 -5.81 1.68
CA MET A 82 8.98 -5.42 2.42
C MET A 82 10.24 -5.63 1.59
N TRP A 83 11.21 -4.76 1.84
CA TRP A 83 12.57 -4.91 1.35
C TRP A 83 13.53 -4.79 2.52
N SER A 84 14.64 -5.55 2.47
CA SER A 84 15.73 -5.40 3.41
C SER A 84 17.06 -5.60 2.69
N GLY A 85 18.08 -4.88 3.13
CA GLY A 85 19.42 -4.99 2.54
C GLY A 85 20.34 -3.88 3.03
N ALA A 86 21.62 -3.96 2.61
CA ALA A 86 22.64 -2.99 3.02
C ALA A 86 22.57 -1.71 2.18
N SER A 87 22.10 -1.80 0.94
CA SER A 87 22.07 -0.67 0.01
C SER A 87 20.70 -0.61 -0.66
N ARG A 88 19.89 0.37 -0.26
CA ARG A 88 18.54 0.53 -0.78
C ARG A 88 18.57 0.99 -2.25
N PRO A 89 17.85 0.29 -3.15
CA PRO A 89 17.69 0.76 -4.53
C PRO A 89 17.00 2.14 -4.59
N PRO A 90 17.12 2.86 -5.72
CA PRO A 90 16.35 4.09 -5.93
C PRO A 90 14.83 3.85 -5.80
N SER A 91 14.09 4.88 -5.43
CA SER A 91 12.65 4.78 -5.16
C SER A 91 11.86 4.21 -6.33
N ASP A 92 12.17 4.60 -7.56
CA ASP A 92 11.49 4.08 -8.75
C ASP A 92 11.74 2.57 -8.93
N ALA A 93 12.95 2.10 -8.69
CA ALA A 93 13.28 0.69 -8.78
C ALA A 93 12.60 -0.13 -7.66
N LEU A 94 12.56 0.39 -6.44
CA LEU A 94 11.88 -0.26 -5.32
C LEU A 94 10.39 -0.44 -5.60
N VAL A 95 9.73 0.63 -6.01
CA VAL A 95 8.29 0.59 -6.28
C VAL A 95 7.98 -0.30 -7.48
N ALA A 96 8.79 -0.24 -8.52
CA ALA A 96 8.63 -1.13 -9.68
C ALA A 96 8.75 -2.60 -9.28
N GLN A 97 9.70 -2.93 -8.42
CA GLN A 97 9.85 -4.30 -7.91
C GLN A 97 8.64 -4.72 -7.09
N ALA A 98 8.18 -3.89 -6.17
CA ALA A 98 7.03 -4.20 -5.33
C ALA A 98 5.79 -4.49 -6.17
N VAL A 99 5.46 -3.59 -7.10
CA VAL A 99 4.27 -3.74 -7.94
C VAL A 99 4.41 -4.94 -8.88
N ALA A 100 5.60 -5.18 -9.43
CA ALA A 100 5.83 -6.37 -10.27
C ALA A 100 5.60 -7.67 -9.50
N GLU A 101 6.05 -7.74 -8.24
CA GLU A 101 5.84 -8.91 -7.39
C GLU A 101 4.36 -9.08 -7.04
N TRP A 102 3.66 -7.99 -6.76
CA TRP A 102 2.21 -8.06 -6.51
C TRP A 102 1.45 -8.53 -7.75
N ILE A 103 1.78 -8.00 -8.92
CA ILE A 103 1.12 -8.39 -10.18
C ILE A 103 1.40 -9.86 -10.52
N ALA A 104 2.55 -10.38 -10.16
CA ALA A 104 2.91 -11.77 -10.37
C ALA A 104 2.21 -12.74 -9.40
N SER A 105 1.63 -12.23 -8.33
CA SER A 105 0.94 -13.02 -7.30
C SER A 105 -0.58 -12.91 -7.49
N PRO A 106 -1.32 -14.01 -7.75
CA PRO A 106 -2.75 -13.92 -8.06
C PRO A 106 -3.59 -13.16 -7.05
N SER A 107 -3.40 -13.38 -5.76
CA SER A 107 -4.18 -12.69 -4.73
C SER A 107 -3.89 -11.20 -4.64
N HIS A 108 -2.61 -10.81 -4.78
CA HIS A 108 -2.22 -9.40 -4.78
C HIS A 108 -2.65 -8.69 -6.06
N ARG A 109 -2.51 -9.37 -7.21
CA ARG A 109 -2.95 -8.84 -8.49
C ARG A 109 -4.46 -8.58 -8.50
N GLU A 110 -5.23 -9.49 -7.89
CA GLU A 110 -6.68 -9.33 -7.78
C GLU A 110 -7.05 -8.03 -7.08
N ASN A 111 -6.33 -7.66 -6.01
CA ASN A 111 -6.56 -6.39 -5.33
C ASN A 111 -6.32 -5.19 -6.26
N ILE A 112 -5.21 -5.20 -6.99
CA ILE A 112 -4.87 -4.08 -7.89
C ILE A 112 -5.88 -3.96 -9.03
N LEU A 113 -6.34 -5.07 -9.57
CA LEU A 113 -7.18 -5.10 -10.77
C LEU A 113 -8.67 -5.32 -10.49
N ARG A 114 -9.11 -5.25 -9.24
CA ARG A 114 -10.53 -5.43 -8.90
C ARG A 114 -11.35 -4.23 -9.35
N PRO A 115 -12.36 -4.45 -10.23
CA PRO A 115 -13.19 -3.34 -10.73
C PRO A 115 -13.97 -2.61 -9.64
N GLY A 116 -14.39 -3.31 -8.58
CA GLY A 116 -15.20 -2.74 -7.50
C GLY A 116 -14.45 -1.77 -6.60
N TYR A 117 -13.12 -1.81 -6.55
CA TYR A 117 -12.37 -0.84 -5.77
C TYR A 117 -12.34 0.51 -6.48
N THR A 118 -12.55 1.58 -5.72
CA THR A 118 -12.59 2.96 -6.23
C THR A 118 -11.61 3.88 -5.53
N ARG A 119 -11.17 3.53 -4.34
CA ARG A 119 -10.32 4.39 -3.49
C ARG A 119 -9.08 3.64 -3.02
N LEU A 120 -7.99 4.38 -2.85
CA LEU A 120 -6.68 3.84 -2.53
C LEU A 120 -6.02 4.66 -1.42
N GLY A 121 -5.47 3.96 -0.43
CA GLY A 121 -4.53 4.53 0.51
C GLY A 121 -3.18 3.85 0.34
N VAL A 122 -2.11 4.63 0.30
CA VAL A 122 -0.75 4.11 0.24
C VAL A 122 0.07 4.65 1.37
N GLY A 123 0.90 3.80 1.96
CA GLY A 123 1.78 4.19 3.05
C GLY A 123 3.12 3.49 2.97
N ALA A 124 4.18 4.26 3.19
CA ALA A 124 5.55 3.76 3.19
C ALA A 124 6.24 4.12 4.50
N SER A 125 7.12 3.24 4.96
CA SER A 125 8.04 3.51 6.04
C SER A 125 9.38 2.87 5.73
N ALA A 126 10.46 3.57 6.01
CA ALA A 126 11.81 3.11 5.68
C ALA A 126 12.80 3.55 6.74
N ASP A 127 13.79 2.69 7.00
CA ASP A 127 15.00 3.04 7.73
C ASP A 127 16.22 2.74 6.84
N ALA A 128 17.43 2.70 7.43
CA ALA A 128 18.66 2.52 6.67
C ALA A 128 18.70 1.18 5.92
N THR A 129 18.03 0.14 6.41
CA THR A 129 18.17 -1.23 5.91
C THR A 129 16.86 -1.89 5.52
N GLU A 130 15.71 -1.27 5.78
CA GLU A 130 14.41 -1.89 5.53
C GLU A 130 13.40 -0.90 4.98
N VAL A 131 12.46 -1.42 4.20
CA VAL A 131 11.30 -0.68 3.69
C VAL A 131 10.05 -1.51 3.92
N ARG A 132 8.96 -0.86 4.29
CA ARG A 132 7.61 -1.44 4.35
C ARG A 132 6.67 -0.61 3.50
N LEU A 133 5.90 -1.27 2.67
CA LEU A 133 4.86 -0.62 1.85
C LEU A 133 3.51 -1.24 2.15
N THR A 134 2.48 -0.41 2.19
CA THR A 134 1.09 -0.84 2.36
C THR A 134 0.20 -0.14 1.35
N GLU A 135 -0.63 -0.90 0.66
CA GLU A 135 -1.75 -0.38 -0.13
C GLU A 135 -3.06 -0.86 0.48
N LEU A 136 -3.97 0.07 0.74
CA LEU A 136 -5.35 -0.21 1.16
C LEU A 136 -6.28 0.11 0.01
N PHE A 137 -7.12 -0.86 -0.35
CA PHE A 137 -8.11 -0.73 -1.41
C PHE A 137 -9.50 -0.75 -0.78
N VAL A 138 -10.37 0.14 -1.22
CA VAL A 138 -11.72 0.27 -0.66
C VAL A 138 -12.74 0.42 -1.78
N GLU A 139 -13.83 -0.32 -1.62
CA GLU A 139 -15.01 -0.22 -2.47
C GLU A 139 -15.91 0.95 -2.08
#